data_c43c86415b9797a5a815a3580de54f89
#
_entry.id   c43c86415b9797a5a815a3580de54f89
#
_cell.length_a   1.000
_cell.length_b   1.000
_cell.length_c   1.000
_cell.angle_alpha   90.00
_cell.angle_beta   90.00
_cell.angle_gamma   90.00
#
_symmetry.space_group_name_H-M   'P 1'
#
loop_
_entity.id
_entity.type
_entity.pdbx_description
1 polymer ?
#
loop_
_entity_poly.entity_id
_entity_poly.type
_entity_poly.pdbx_seq_one_letter_code
_entity_poly.pdbx_strand_id
1 'polypeptide(L)'
;MIGQLLADSVPGTHPIVTICGGGGFLCSYDEDTVISSAIAVAVTLGIGFLLVRTLRSGKPGRLQMVFELFLSYVRNLIRDTVGEDVPAFLLPLAATIGFFILVANWLDFFPLQQPVEPANADLNLPLAMGLIVFLMSQGYAIRVRGLGGYFHHYMRPPFPPLTIIEELVKPITLALRLFGNVFAGVVMIYLLGSLFEAWAGQSLVTSALSVLPIAGMTIWKLFDVLFIGTIQAFIFMLLTIIYFGQAREGVSDEGHEARSPA
;
A
#
# COMPACT_ATOMS: atom_id res chain seq x y z
N MET A 1 34.47 -9.89 -4.55
CA MET A 1 33.60 -9.88 -3.38
C MET A 1 32.47 -8.86 -3.52
N ILE A 2 32.71 -7.59 -3.89
CA ILE A 2 31.68 -6.57 -4.12
C ILE A 2 30.84 -6.87 -5.37
N GLY A 3 31.43 -7.41 -6.44
CA GLY A 3 30.71 -7.79 -7.67
C GLY A 3 29.72 -8.94 -7.49
N GLN A 4 29.91 -9.81 -6.50
CA GLN A 4 28.94 -10.87 -6.17
C GLN A 4 27.77 -10.31 -5.36
N LEU A 5 28.01 -9.34 -4.47
CA LEU A 5 26.96 -8.65 -3.74
C LEU A 5 26.03 -7.82 -4.66
N LEU A 6 26.58 -7.29 -5.76
CA LEU A 6 25.80 -6.56 -6.77
C LEU A 6 25.05 -7.50 -7.73
N ALA A 7 25.58 -8.70 -8.00
CA ALA A 7 24.89 -9.69 -8.82
C ALA A 7 23.69 -10.33 -8.09
N ASP A 8 23.76 -10.43 -6.75
CA ASP A 8 22.64 -10.90 -5.92
C ASP A 8 21.58 -9.81 -5.67
N SER A 9 21.88 -8.55 -5.99
CA SER A 9 20.97 -7.40 -5.78
C SER A 9 20.26 -6.93 -7.06
N VAL A 10 20.23 -7.74 -8.11
CA VAL A 10 19.40 -7.44 -9.29
C VAL A 10 17.93 -7.49 -8.86
N PRO A 11 17.16 -6.37 -8.96
CA PRO A 11 15.75 -6.37 -8.59
C PRO A 11 15.00 -7.48 -9.34
N GLY A 12 14.41 -8.41 -8.61
CA GLY A 12 13.67 -9.53 -9.18
C GLY A 12 14.34 -10.92 -9.10
N THR A 13 15.55 -11.05 -8.54
CA THR A 13 16.15 -12.36 -8.23
C THR A 13 15.97 -12.68 -6.76
N HIS A 14 14.76 -13.04 -6.35
CA HIS A 14 14.47 -13.50 -5.00
C HIS A 14 14.74 -15.00 -4.86
N PRO A 15 15.24 -15.49 -3.72
CA PRO A 15 15.33 -16.91 -3.45
C PRO A 15 13.93 -17.52 -3.38
N ILE A 16 13.56 -18.24 -4.42
CA ILE A 16 12.26 -18.90 -4.53
C ILE A 16 12.29 -20.21 -3.75
N VAL A 17 11.49 -20.32 -2.71
CA VAL A 17 11.30 -21.58 -1.97
C VAL A 17 10.08 -22.30 -2.52
N THR A 18 10.30 -23.55 -3.00
CA THR A 18 9.22 -24.41 -3.49
C THR A 18 8.76 -25.36 -2.38
N ILE A 19 7.51 -25.23 -1.94
CA ILE A 19 6.92 -26.12 -0.92
C ILE A 19 6.49 -27.46 -1.52
N CYS A 20 6.05 -27.47 -2.77
CA CYS A 20 5.57 -28.67 -3.45
C CYS A 20 6.61 -29.10 -4.48
N GLY A 21 6.95 -30.38 -4.55
CA GLY A 21 7.94 -30.93 -5.47
C GLY A 21 7.63 -30.84 -6.98
N GLY A 22 6.70 -30.00 -7.38
CA GLY A 22 6.37 -29.67 -8.77
C GLY A 22 6.18 -28.16 -8.88
N GLY A 23 7.01 -27.49 -9.69
CA GLY A 23 7.07 -26.04 -9.86
C GLY A 23 5.78 -25.40 -10.40
N GLY A 24 4.71 -25.40 -9.61
CA GLY A 24 3.48 -24.68 -9.89
C GLY A 24 3.52 -23.29 -9.27
N PHE A 25 2.94 -22.30 -9.93
CA PHE A 25 2.81 -20.90 -9.49
C PHE A 25 2.28 -20.75 -8.05
N LEU A 26 1.44 -21.66 -7.58
CA LEU A 26 0.88 -21.64 -6.22
C LEU A 26 1.76 -22.34 -5.17
N CYS A 27 2.86 -22.94 -5.58
CA CYS A 27 3.75 -23.71 -4.72
C CYS A 27 5.11 -23.05 -4.50
N SER A 28 5.35 -21.90 -5.09
CA SER A 28 6.56 -21.09 -4.94
C SER A 28 6.22 -19.78 -4.21
N TYR A 29 7.01 -19.42 -3.20
CA TYR A 29 6.91 -18.13 -2.54
C TYR A 29 8.31 -17.54 -2.32
N ASP A 30 8.38 -16.24 -2.26
CA ASP A 30 9.60 -15.52 -1.98
C ASP A 30 9.77 -15.40 -0.46
N GLU A 31 10.81 -16.04 0.08
CA GLU A 31 11.06 -16.10 1.52
C GLU A 31 11.25 -14.69 2.10
N ASP A 32 11.97 -13.84 1.39
CA ASP A 32 12.27 -12.46 1.77
C ASP A 32 10.99 -11.63 1.95
N THR A 33 10.06 -11.74 1.01
CA THR A 33 8.77 -11.04 1.05
C THR A 33 7.92 -11.49 2.23
N VAL A 34 7.91 -12.79 2.54
CA VAL A 34 7.15 -13.32 3.68
C VAL A 34 7.73 -12.83 5.00
N ILE A 35 9.06 -12.86 5.16
CA ILE A 35 9.73 -12.40 6.38
C ILE A 35 9.51 -10.90 6.56
N SER A 36 9.72 -10.10 5.51
CA SER A 36 9.55 -8.64 5.56
C SER A 36 8.11 -8.24 5.85
N SER A 37 7.14 -8.93 5.25
CA SER A 37 5.71 -8.73 5.52
C SER A 37 5.36 -9.11 6.96
N ALA A 38 5.91 -10.21 7.49
CA ALA A 38 5.69 -10.62 8.87
C ALA A 38 6.27 -9.60 9.85
N ILE A 39 7.44 -9.05 9.57
CA ILE A 39 8.04 -7.97 10.40
C ILE A 39 7.16 -6.72 10.35
N ALA A 40 6.70 -6.29 9.18
CA ALA A 40 5.82 -5.14 9.04
C ALA A 40 4.50 -5.32 9.81
N VAL A 41 3.90 -6.51 9.74
CA VAL A 41 2.70 -6.87 10.52
C VAL A 41 3.01 -6.84 12.02
N ALA A 42 4.11 -7.46 12.45
CA ALA A 42 4.48 -7.51 13.87
C ALA A 42 4.73 -6.11 14.45
N VAL A 43 5.42 -5.24 13.70
CA VAL A 43 5.66 -3.84 14.10
C VAL A 43 4.35 -3.06 14.16
N THR A 44 3.50 -3.19 13.15
CA THR A 44 2.18 -2.53 13.10
C THR A 44 1.31 -2.95 14.28
N LEU A 45 1.21 -4.24 14.55
CA LEU A 45 0.48 -4.77 15.71
C LEU A 45 1.11 -4.35 17.04
N GLY A 46 2.45 -4.33 17.12
CA GLY A 46 3.19 -3.88 18.29
C GLY A 46 2.89 -2.41 18.61
N ILE A 47 2.93 -1.53 17.62
CA ILE A 47 2.58 -0.12 17.79
C ILE A 47 1.10 0.02 18.18
N GLY A 48 0.19 -0.70 17.53
CA GLY A 48 -1.23 -0.71 17.88
C GLY A 48 -1.48 -1.16 19.32
N PHE A 49 -0.81 -2.21 19.76
CA PHE A 49 -0.91 -2.72 21.14
C PHE A 49 -0.36 -1.72 22.17
N LEU A 50 0.78 -1.08 21.88
CA LEU A 50 1.32 -0.02 22.73
C LEU A 50 0.36 1.17 22.83
N LEU A 51 -0.24 1.57 21.71
CA LEU A 51 -1.25 2.63 21.68
C LEU A 51 -2.45 2.28 22.57
N VAL A 52 -3.00 1.06 22.45
CA VAL A 52 -4.13 0.62 23.28
C VAL A 52 -3.77 0.64 24.76
N ARG A 53 -2.55 0.23 25.12
CA ARG A 53 -2.09 0.28 26.52
C ARG A 53 -1.88 1.69 27.08
N THR A 54 -1.61 2.66 26.22
CA THR A 54 -1.38 4.06 26.62
C THR A 54 -2.66 4.89 26.62
N LEU A 55 -3.79 4.35 26.16
CA LEU A 55 -5.08 5.04 26.19
C LEU A 55 -5.51 5.38 27.63
N ARG A 56 -5.71 6.66 27.87
CA ARG A 56 -6.18 7.19 29.16
C ARG A 56 -7.42 8.02 28.97
N SER A 57 -8.40 7.86 29.85
CA SER A 57 -9.66 8.59 29.83
C SER A 57 -9.54 10.07 30.28
N GLY A 58 -8.33 10.50 30.74
CA GLY A 58 -8.05 11.86 31.20
C GLY A 58 -7.28 12.68 30.18
N LYS A 59 -6.19 13.35 30.61
CA LYS A 59 -5.31 14.12 29.72
C LYS A 59 -4.60 13.16 28.77
N PRO A 60 -4.83 13.27 27.43
CA PRO A 60 -4.21 12.38 26.45
C PRO A 60 -2.69 12.59 26.41
N GLY A 61 -1.96 11.49 26.30
CA GLY A 61 -0.52 11.52 26.01
C GLY A 61 -0.25 12.01 24.58
N ARG A 62 1.00 12.44 24.29
CA ARG A 62 1.37 12.95 22.95
C ARG A 62 1.11 11.92 21.84
N LEU A 63 1.44 10.64 22.07
CA LEU A 63 1.19 9.57 21.10
C LEU A 63 -0.32 9.34 20.89
N GLN A 64 -1.11 9.33 21.95
CA GLN A 64 -2.56 9.23 21.88
C GLN A 64 -3.16 10.39 21.09
N MET A 65 -2.70 11.61 21.30
CA MET A 65 -3.17 12.81 20.57
C MET A 65 -2.90 12.71 19.06
N VAL A 66 -1.71 12.26 18.65
CA VAL A 66 -1.37 12.07 17.23
C VAL A 66 -2.27 11.00 16.59
N PHE A 67 -2.51 9.89 17.30
CA PHE A 67 -3.33 8.83 16.78
C PHE A 67 -4.82 9.20 16.72
N GLU A 68 -5.33 9.91 17.73
CA GLU A 68 -6.69 10.46 17.72
C GLU A 68 -6.89 11.49 16.60
N LEU A 69 -5.88 12.33 16.34
CA LEU A 69 -5.89 13.26 15.21
C LEU A 69 -5.96 12.52 13.88
N PHE A 70 -5.14 11.47 13.72
CA PHE A 70 -5.16 10.62 12.53
C PHE A 70 -6.53 9.95 12.34
N LEU A 71 -7.09 9.32 13.38
CA LEU A 71 -8.41 8.70 13.30
C LEU A 71 -9.53 9.71 13.01
N SER A 72 -9.44 10.90 13.60
CA SER A 72 -10.40 11.98 13.33
C SER A 72 -10.32 12.45 11.89
N TYR A 73 -9.11 12.56 11.35
CA TYR A 73 -8.90 12.88 9.95
C TYR A 73 -9.51 11.84 9.02
N VAL A 74 -9.23 10.54 9.26
CA VAL A 74 -9.81 9.44 8.49
C VAL A 74 -11.33 9.44 8.57
N ARG A 75 -11.90 9.68 9.76
CA ARG A 75 -13.36 9.77 9.96
C ARG A 75 -13.98 10.90 9.16
N ASN A 76 -13.36 12.09 9.17
CA ASN A 76 -13.85 13.21 8.38
C ASN A 76 -13.76 12.90 6.88
N LEU A 77 -12.66 12.31 6.43
CA LEU A 77 -12.47 11.90 5.04
C LEU A 77 -13.55 10.89 4.59
N ILE A 78 -13.88 9.91 5.44
CA ILE A 78 -14.96 8.97 5.18
C ILE A 78 -16.31 9.69 5.08
N ARG A 79 -16.60 10.60 6.01
CA ARG A 79 -17.86 11.37 6.02
C ARG A 79 -18.00 12.24 4.78
N ASP A 80 -16.91 12.88 4.36
CA ASP A 80 -16.90 13.76 3.19
C ASP A 80 -17.03 12.98 1.87
N THR A 81 -16.57 11.72 1.84
CA THR A 81 -16.55 10.90 0.62
C THR A 81 -17.78 9.98 0.50
N VAL A 82 -18.21 9.37 1.60
CA VAL A 82 -19.24 8.31 1.62
C VAL A 82 -20.57 8.81 2.21
N GLY A 83 -20.54 9.91 2.98
CA GLY A 83 -21.69 10.46 3.68
C GLY A 83 -21.81 9.99 5.14
N GLU A 84 -22.96 10.26 5.78
CA GLU A 84 -23.15 10.00 7.22
C GLU A 84 -23.45 8.53 7.56
N ASP A 85 -24.12 7.80 6.67
CA ASP A 85 -24.48 6.39 6.86
C ASP A 85 -23.33 5.44 6.54
N VAL A 86 -22.23 5.56 7.25
CA VAL A 86 -21.03 4.78 6.99
C VAL A 86 -21.05 3.46 7.76
N PRO A 87 -20.68 2.32 7.12
CA PRO A 87 -20.53 1.07 7.85
C PRO A 87 -19.45 1.18 8.91
N ALA A 88 -19.74 0.74 10.13
CA ALA A 88 -18.86 0.87 11.28
C ALA A 88 -17.46 0.24 11.09
N PHE A 89 -17.35 -0.74 10.20
CA PHE A 89 -16.07 -1.40 9.90
C PHE A 89 -15.16 -0.61 8.95
N LEU A 90 -15.68 0.39 8.21
CA LEU A 90 -14.89 1.11 7.20
C LEU A 90 -13.78 1.96 7.84
N LEU A 91 -14.06 2.62 8.96
CA LEU A 91 -13.05 3.40 9.67
C LEU A 91 -11.86 2.56 10.14
N PRO A 92 -12.07 1.46 10.90
CA PRO A 92 -10.94 0.63 11.31
C PRO A 92 -10.24 -0.04 10.12
N LEU A 93 -10.96 -0.45 9.08
CA LEU A 93 -10.37 -1.05 7.88
C LEU A 93 -9.44 -0.07 7.16
N ALA A 94 -9.95 1.11 6.80
CA ALA A 94 -9.17 2.13 6.08
C ALA A 94 -7.97 2.62 6.90
N ALA A 95 -8.17 2.87 8.21
CA ALA A 95 -7.10 3.29 9.11
C ALA A 95 -6.02 2.22 9.26
N THR A 96 -6.40 0.94 9.41
CA THR A 96 -5.44 -0.17 9.55
C THR A 96 -4.63 -0.37 8.28
N ILE A 97 -5.26 -0.36 7.10
CA ILE A 97 -4.57 -0.49 5.82
C ILE A 97 -3.60 0.67 5.61
N GLY A 98 -4.06 1.92 5.79
CA GLY A 98 -3.21 3.10 5.64
C GLY A 98 -2.03 3.08 6.61
N PHE A 99 -2.26 2.71 7.86
CA PHE A 99 -1.22 2.63 8.87
C PHE A 99 -0.23 1.49 8.59
N PHE A 100 -0.70 0.33 8.15
CA PHE A 100 0.16 -0.79 7.76
C PHE A 100 1.09 -0.42 6.61
N ILE A 101 0.55 0.20 5.55
CA ILE A 101 1.35 0.63 4.39
C ILE A 101 2.36 1.70 4.80
N LEU A 102 1.96 2.63 5.66
CA LEU A 102 2.87 3.65 6.21
C LEU A 102 4.05 3.00 6.94
N VAL A 103 3.77 2.06 7.85
CA VAL A 103 4.80 1.34 8.60
C VAL A 103 5.68 0.51 7.67
N ALA A 104 5.09 -0.22 6.72
CA ALA A 104 5.83 -1.04 5.76
C ALA A 104 6.79 -0.19 4.91
N ASN A 105 6.33 0.98 4.42
CA ASN A 105 7.18 1.90 3.67
C ASN A 105 8.28 2.53 4.56
N TRP A 106 7.96 2.89 5.80
CA TRP A 106 8.96 3.48 6.71
C TRP A 106 10.00 2.48 7.19
N LEU A 107 9.67 1.20 7.28
CA LEU A 107 10.65 0.15 7.57
C LEU A 107 11.73 0.04 6.49
N ASP A 108 11.43 0.38 5.25
CA ASP A 108 12.39 0.44 4.16
C ASP A 108 13.50 1.52 4.37
N PHE A 109 13.32 2.45 5.30
CA PHE A 109 14.38 3.40 5.66
C PHE A 109 15.58 2.73 6.34
N PHE A 110 15.33 1.67 7.10
CA PHE A 110 16.40 0.95 7.76
C PHE A 110 17.10 0.05 6.75
N PRO A 111 18.43 0.14 6.60
CA PRO A 111 19.20 -0.76 5.75
C PRO A 111 19.27 -2.14 6.40
N LEU A 112 18.16 -2.82 6.44
CA LEU A 112 18.10 -4.21 6.86
C LEU A 112 18.82 -5.02 5.77
N GLN A 113 19.93 -5.65 6.14
CA GLN A 113 20.68 -6.50 5.21
C GLN A 113 19.85 -7.75 4.89
N GLN A 114 20.04 -8.25 3.65
CA GLN A 114 19.41 -9.51 3.24
C GLN A 114 19.35 -10.54 4.40
N PRO A 115 18.22 -11.21 4.61
CA PRO A 115 17.11 -11.45 3.65
C PRO A 115 15.90 -10.50 3.78
N VAL A 116 16.03 -9.29 4.26
CA VAL A 116 14.89 -8.39 4.53
C VAL A 116 14.87 -7.27 3.49
N GLU A 117 14.23 -7.50 2.36
CA GLU A 117 13.89 -6.47 1.39
C GLU A 117 12.57 -5.76 1.76
N PRO A 118 12.30 -4.54 1.23
CA PRO A 118 11.03 -3.86 1.48
C PRO A 118 9.84 -4.75 1.12
N ALA A 119 8.91 -4.94 2.06
CA ALA A 119 7.75 -5.81 1.86
C ALA A 119 6.90 -5.45 0.62
N ASN A 120 6.90 -4.18 0.24
CA ASN A 120 6.16 -3.66 -0.92
C ASN A 120 6.98 -3.69 -2.24
N ALA A 121 8.24 -4.14 -2.21
CA ALA A 121 9.08 -4.28 -3.40
C ALA A 121 8.62 -5.44 -4.30
N ASP A 122 7.96 -6.45 -3.73
CA ASP A 122 7.33 -7.52 -4.46
C ASP A 122 5.88 -7.15 -4.81
N LEU A 123 5.47 -7.43 -6.05
CA LEU A 123 4.12 -7.15 -6.55
C LEU A 123 3.04 -7.99 -5.84
N ASN A 124 3.40 -9.15 -5.30
CA ASN A 124 2.46 -10.09 -4.68
C ASN A 124 1.72 -9.47 -3.48
N LEU A 125 2.43 -8.78 -2.59
CA LEU A 125 1.82 -8.17 -1.41
C LEU A 125 0.87 -7.01 -1.75
N PRO A 126 1.27 -6.00 -2.56
CA PRO A 126 0.37 -4.94 -3.01
C PRO A 126 -0.85 -5.47 -3.77
N LEU A 127 -0.66 -6.48 -4.61
CA LEU A 127 -1.75 -7.10 -5.37
C LEU A 127 -2.72 -7.83 -4.44
N ALA A 128 -2.22 -8.58 -3.46
CA ALA A 128 -3.05 -9.25 -2.47
C ALA A 128 -3.88 -8.24 -1.65
N MET A 129 -3.27 -7.15 -1.19
CA MET A 129 -3.98 -6.09 -0.46
C MET A 129 -5.04 -5.42 -1.34
N GLY A 130 -4.70 -5.05 -2.58
CA GLY A 130 -5.64 -4.46 -3.53
C GLY A 130 -6.82 -5.40 -3.83
N LEU A 131 -6.54 -6.68 -4.01
CA LEU A 131 -7.56 -7.71 -4.27
C LEU A 131 -8.48 -7.91 -3.06
N ILE A 132 -7.95 -7.95 -1.84
CA ILE A 132 -8.74 -8.06 -0.61
C ILE A 132 -9.69 -6.86 -0.48
N VAL A 133 -9.18 -5.63 -0.64
CA VAL A 133 -10.02 -4.43 -0.60
C VAL A 133 -11.11 -4.47 -1.66
N PHE A 134 -10.76 -4.87 -2.88
CA PHE A 134 -11.71 -5.02 -3.98
C PHE A 134 -12.79 -6.06 -3.66
N LEU A 135 -12.42 -7.27 -3.24
CA LEU A 135 -13.38 -8.33 -2.89
C LEU A 135 -14.29 -7.91 -1.74
N MET A 136 -13.75 -7.23 -0.73
CA MET A 136 -14.56 -6.71 0.38
C MET A 136 -15.53 -5.62 -0.09
N SER A 137 -15.11 -4.71 -0.97
CA SER A 137 -16.00 -3.67 -1.53
C SER A 137 -17.09 -4.27 -2.40
N GLN A 138 -16.79 -5.29 -3.21
CA GLN A 138 -17.79 -6.00 -4.02
C GLN A 138 -18.77 -6.80 -3.13
N GLY A 139 -18.26 -7.49 -2.11
CA GLY A 139 -19.10 -8.18 -1.13
C GLY A 139 -20.03 -7.21 -0.39
N TYR A 140 -19.55 -6.03 -0.06
CA TYR A 140 -20.36 -4.97 0.53
C TYR A 140 -21.42 -4.43 -0.46
N ALA A 141 -21.05 -4.21 -1.72
CA ALA A 141 -21.97 -3.79 -2.79
C ALA A 141 -23.13 -4.80 -2.97
N ILE A 142 -22.83 -6.09 -3.02
CA ILE A 142 -23.83 -7.16 -3.11
C ILE A 142 -24.77 -7.14 -1.88
N ARG A 143 -24.21 -6.90 -0.69
CA ARG A 143 -25.00 -6.87 0.55
C ARG A 143 -25.95 -5.68 0.61
N VAL A 144 -25.55 -4.52 0.09
CA VAL A 144 -26.33 -3.27 0.16
C VAL A 144 -27.34 -3.18 -0.97
N ARG A 145 -26.97 -3.55 -2.20
CA ARG A 145 -27.83 -3.47 -3.40
C ARG A 145 -28.66 -4.73 -3.62
N GLY A 146 -28.32 -5.83 -2.96
CA GLY A 146 -28.87 -7.16 -3.30
C GLY A 146 -28.30 -7.69 -4.62
N LEU A 147 -28.46 -8.98 -4.89
CA LEU A 147 -27.96 -9.62 -6.12
C LEU A 147 -28.56 -9.01 -7.39
N GLY A 148 -29.84 -8.69 -7.38
CA GLY A 148 -30.54 -8.10 -8.54
C GLY A 148 -30.04 -6.70 -8.87
N GLY A 149 -29.92 -5.81 -7.87
CA GLY A 149 -29.41 -4.45 -8.04
C GLY A 149 -27.93 -4.42 -8.45
N TYR A 150 -27.12 -5.36 -7.92
CA TYR A 150 -25.72 -5.51 -8.28
C TYR A 150 -25.55 -5.82 -9.78
N PHE A 151 -26.23 -6.84 -10.31
CA PHE A 151 -26.17 -7.18 -11.73
C PHE A 151 -26.79 -6.09 -12.62
N HIS A 152 -27.86 -5.44 -12.18
CA HIS A 152 -28.48 -4.33 -12.92
C HIS A 152 -27.51 -3.14 -13.06
N HIS A 153 -26.70 -2.84 -12.05
CA HIS A 153 -25.68 -1.79 -12.11
C HIS A 153 -24.66 -2.06 -13.21
N TYR A 154 -24.20 -3.31 -13.38
CA TYR A 154 -23.25 -3.69 -14.43
C TYR A 154 -23.90 -3.72 -15.84
N MET A 155 -25.21 -3.86 -15.93
CA MET A 155 -25.94 -3.89 -17.20
C MET A 155 -26.48 -2.51 -17.64
N ARG A 156 -26.27 -1.45 -16.83
CA ARG A 156 -26.73 -0.11 -17.18
C ARG A 156 -25.98 0.42 -18.40
N PRO A 157 -26.71 0.96 -19.44
CA PRO A 157 -26.08 1.59 -20.57
C PRO A 157 -25.25 2.83 -20.14
N PRO A 158 -24.13 3.26 -20.82
CA PRO A 158 -23.97 3.04 -22.26
C PRO A 158 -23.18 1.80 -22.69
N PHE A 159 -22.29 1.22 -21.84
CA PHE A 159 -21.47 0.07 -22.27
C PHE A 159 -21.16 -0.88 -21.08
N PRO A 160 -21.97 -1.93 -20.86
CA PRO A 160 -21.74 -2.90 -19.80
C PRO A 160 -20.31 -3.47 -19.70
N PRO A 161 -19.64 -3.85 -20.81
CA PRO A 161 -18.29 -4.38 -20.71
C PRO A 161 -17.26 -3.36 -20.19
N LEU A 162 -17.47 -2.06 -20.42
CA LEU A 162 -16.57 -1.02 -19.94
C LEU A 162 -16.60 -0.91 -18.41
N THR A 163 -17.77 -0.98 -17.81
CA THR A 163 -17.93 -0.95 -16.34
C THR A 163 -17.22 -2.12 -15.67
N ILE A 164 -17.29 -3.33 -16.26
CA ILE A 164 -16.59 -4.50 -15.72
C ILE A 164 -15.08 -4.31 -15.82
N ILE A 165 -14.57 -3.76 -16.94
CA ILE A 165 -13.15 -3.49 -17.13
C ILE A 165 -12.68 -2.43 -16.12
N GLU A 166 -13.42 -1.35 -15.94
CA GLU A 166 -13.08 -0.30 -14.95
C GLU A 166 -12.97 -0.88 -13.53
N GLU A 167 -13.93 -1.70 -13.12
CA GLU A 167 -13.89 -2.36 -11.81
C GLU A 167 -12.68 -3.29 -11.65
N LEU A 168 -12.33 -4.06 -12.67
CA LEU A 168 -11.21 -4.99 -12.64
C LEU A 168 -9.84 -4.27 -12.66
N VAL A 169 -9.76 -3.13 -13.32
CA VAL A 169 -8.53 -2.32 -13.40
C VAL A 169 -8.21 -1.64 -12.06
N LYS A 170 -9.20 -1.34 -11.22
CA LYS A 170 -9.01 -0.67 -9.92
C LYS A 170 -7.99 -1.36 -9.01
N PRO A 171 -8.09 -2.66 -8.66
CA PRO A 171 -7.12 -3.32 -7.80
C PRO A 171 -5.74 -3.44 -8.45
N ILE A 172 -5.69 -3.60 -9.78
CA ILE A 172 -4.43 -3.71 -10.53
C ILE A 172 -3.67 -2.38 -10.50
N THR A 173 -4.35 -1.26 -10.78
CA THR A 173 -3.71 0.07 -10.74
C THR A 173 -3.27 0.45 -9.33
N LEU A 174 -4.01 0.04 -8.30
CA LEU A 174 -3.67 0.25 -6.91
C LEU A 174 -2.38 -0.50 -6.54
N ALA A 175 -2.29 -1.78 -6.92
CA ALA A 175 -1.12 -2.62 -6.71
C ALA A 175 0.11 -2.13 -7.48
N LEU A 176 -0.05 -1.82 -8.78
CA LEU A 176 1.03 -1.31 -9.63
C LEU A 176 1.56 0.04 -9.15
N ARG A 177 0.72 0.89 -8.56
CA ARG A 177 1.15 2.17 -8.00
C ARG A 177 2.08 1.97 -6.82
N LEU A 178 1.73 1.05 -5.90
CA LEU A 178 2.56 0.76 -4.73
C LEU A 178 3.87 0.09 -5.14
N PHE A 179 3.80 -0.95 -5.95
CA PHE A 179 4.97 -1.66 -6.50
C PHE A 179 5.88 -0.72 -7.31
N GLY A 180 5.31 0.03 -8.27
CA GLY A 180 6.09 0.90 -9.16
C GLY A 180 6.86 1.99 -8.42
N ASN A 181 6.31 2.49 -7.31
CA ASN A 181 6.98 3.47 -6.47
C ASN A 181 8.23 2.88 -5.79
N VAL A 182 8.07 1.74 -5.12
CA VAL A 182 9.18 1.08 -4.44
C VAL A 182 10.24 0.62 -5.44
N PHE A 183 9.81 0.05 -6.58
CA PHE A 183 10.71 -0.36 -7.66
C PHE A 183 11.54 0.82 -8.21
N ALA A 184 10.91 1.97 -8.44
CA ALA A 184 11.62 3.17 -8.89
C ALA A 184 12.65 3.64 -7.86
N GLY A 185 12.34 3.55 -6.55
CA GLY A 185 13.26 3.84 -5.45
C GLY A 185 14.50 2.95 -5.48
N VAL A 186 14.31 1.64 -5.61
CA VAL A 186 15.40 0.65 -5.69
C VAL A 186 16.28 0.90 -6.92
N VAL A 187 15.69 1.12 -8.10
CA VAL A 187 16.42 1.41 -9.35
C VAL A 187 17.27 2.69 -9.21
N MET A 188 16.75 3.73 -8.58
CA MET A 188 17.49 4.99 -8.38
C MET A 188 18.71 4.78 -7.45
N ILE A 189 18.55 4.02 -6.37
CA ILE A 189 19.67 3.69 -5.48
C ILE A 189 20.74 2.89 -6.23
N TYR A 190 20.33 1.93 -7.06
CA TYR A 190 21.25 1.15 -7.88
C TYR A 190 22.05 2.04 -8.86
N LEU A 191 21.38 2.98 -9.56
CA LEU A 191 22.01 3.91 -10.48
C LEU A 191 23.03 4.83 -9.77
N LEU A 192 22.66 5.38 -8.62
CA LEU A 192 23.56 6.21 -7.83
C LEU A 192 24.72 5.41 -7.25
N GLY A 193 24.50 4.14 -6.89
CA GLY A 193 25.53 3.22 -6.44
C GLY A 193 26.55 2.91 -7.55
N SER A 194 26.08 2.64 -8.76
CA SER A 194 26.96 2.41 -9.92
C SER A 194 27.78 3.66 -10.28
N LEU A 195 27.20 4.85 -10.13
CA LEU A 195 27.92 6.11 -10.32
C LEU A 195 29.01 6.31 -9.26
N PHE A 196 28.72 5.97 -8.01
CA PHE A 196 29.71 5.99 -6.94
C PHE A 196 30.90 5.06 -7.24
N GLU A 197 30.64 3.82 -7.66
CA GLU A 197 31.67 2.86 -8.04
C GLU A 197 32.52 3.34 -9.22
N ALA A 198 31.89 3.95 -10.22
CA ALA A 198 32.57 4.48 -11.39
C ALA A 198 33.55 5.64 -11.03
N TRP A 199 33.25 6.40 -9.98
CA TRP A 199 34.10 7.54 -9.57
C TRP A 199 35.08 7.20 -8.45
N ALA A 200 34.79 6.22 -7.63
CA ALA A 200 35.63 5.81 -6.52
C ALA A 200 36.95 5.18 -7.04
N GLY A 201 38.07 5.70 -6.57
CA GLY A 201 39.39 5.09 -6.79
C GLY A 201 40.09 5.40 -8.12
N GLN A 202 39.51 6.19 -9.03
CA GLN A 202 40.17 6.51 -10.32
C GLN A 202 41.19 7.64 -10.22
N SER A 203 40.86 8.69 -9.48
CA SER A 203 41.77 9.83 -9.24
C SER A 203 41.38 10.54 -7.93
N LEU A 204 42.24 11.42 -7.44
CA LEU A 204 41.98 12.20 -6.22
C LEU A 204 40.72 13.08 -6.39
N VAL A 205 40.55 13.64 -7.58
CA VAL A 205 39.38 14.50 -7.91
C VAL A 205 38.11 13.69 -8.00
N THR A 206 38.09 12.55 -8.70
CA THR A 206 36.91 11.70 -8.84
C THR A 206 36.52 11.06 -7.51
N SER A 207 37.52 10.70 -6.68
CA SER A 207 37.26 10.20 -5.32
C SER A 207 36.65 11.27 -4.41
N ALA A 208 37.04 12.54 -4.55
CA ALA A 208 36.36 13.63 -3.83
C ALA A 208 34.94 13.87 -4.33
N LEU A 209 34.72 13.76 -5.65
CA LEU A 209 33.37 13.89 -6.26
C LEU A 209 32.42 12.71 -5.93
N SER A 210 32.95 11.55 -5.53
CA SER A 210 32.12 10.39 -5.14
C SER A 210 31.25 10.64 -3.90
N VAL A 211 31.47 11.73 -3.17
CA VAL A 211 30.58 12.20 -2.10
C VAL A 211 29.20 12.61 -2.65
N LEU A 212 29.12 13.09 -3.91
CA LEU A 212 27.85 13.53 -4.50
C LEU A 212 26.85 12.37 -4.69
N PRO A 213 27.22 11.22 -5.26
CA PRO A 213 26.33 10.06 -5.32
C PRO A 213 25.87 9.59 -3.93
N ILE A 214 26.77 9.57 -2.92
CA ILE A 214 26.40 9.17 -1.55
C ILE A 214 25.35 10.14 -0.98
N ALA A 215 25.60 11.45 -1.10
CA ALA A 215 24.62 12.44 -0.67
C ALA A 215 23.30 12.31 -1.43
N GLY A 216 23.38 12.08 -2.76
CA GLY A 216 22.22 11.81 -3.60
C GLY A 216 21.41 10.59 -3.15
N MET A 217 22.07 9.47 -2.85
CA MET A 217 21.42 8.27 -2.32
C MET A 217 20.70 8.53 -0.99
N THR A 218 21.36 9.24 -0.07
CA THR A 218 20.77 9.56 1.24
C THR A 218 19.55 10.47 1.10
N ILE A 219 19.67 11.53 0.31
CA ILE A 219 18.56 12.48 0.06
C ILE A 219 17.41 11.77 -0.64
N TRP A 220 17.71 10.94 -1.66
CA TRP A 220 16.70 10.18 -2.38
C TRP A 220 15.95 9.22 -1.46
N LYS A 221 16.68 8.43 -0.67
CA LYS A 221 16.07 7.47 0.26
C LYS A 221 15.19 8.17 1.30
N LEU A 222 15.63 9.31 1.83
CA LEU A 222 14.85 10.11 2.77
C LEU A 222 13.57 10.63 2.10
N PHE A 223 13.67 11.15 0.87
CA PHE A 223 12.53 11.64 0.12
C PHE A 223 11.56 10.52 -0.23
N ASP A 224 12.05 9.39 -0.73
CA ASP A 224 11.26 8.23 -1.11
C ASP A 224 10.46 7.69 0.08
N VAL A 225 11.11 7.40 1.19
CA VAL A 225 10.48 6.80 2.37
C VAL A 225 9.53 7.76 3.08
N LEU A 226 9.99 8.99 3.40
CA LEU A 226 9.19 9.91 4.20
C LEU A 226 8.10 10.59 3.40
N PHE A 227 8.40 11.02 2.18
CA PHE A 227 7.44 11.79 1.39
C PHE A 227 6.59 10.87 0.53
N ILE A 228 7.19 10.10 -0.37
CA ILE A 228 6.47 9.26 -1.31
C ILE A 228 5.77 8.11 -0.56
N GLY A 229 6.45 7.45 0.37
CA GLY A 229 5.87 6.37 1.18
C GLY A 229 4.67 6.81 2.02
N THR A 230 4.70 8.03 2.56
CA THR A 230 3.56 8.59 3.32
C THR A 230 2.38 8.92 2.39
N ILE A 231 2.64 9.57 1.25
CA ILE A 231 1.61 9.86 0.24
C ILE A 231 0.98 8.56 -0.26
N GLN A 232 1.78 7.52 -0.47
CA GLN A 232 1.29 6.24 -0.96
C GLN A 232 0.33 5.56 0.04
N ALA A 233 0.68 5.59 1.33
CA ALA A 233 -0.21 5.10 2.39
C ALA A 233 -1.55 5.88 2.42
N PHE A 234 -1.47 7.20 2.28
CA PHE A 234 -2.65 8.06 2.20
C PHE A 234 -3.52 7.76 0.99
N ILE A 235 -2.93 7.63 -0.21
CA ILE A 235 -3.68 7.36 -1.45
C ILE A 235 -4.35 5.98 -1.37
N PHE A 236 -3.67 4.97 -0.85
CA PHE A 236 -4.25 3.63 -0.72
C PHE A 236 -5.45 3.63 0.23
N MET A 237 -5.32 4.31 1.37
CA MET A 237 -6.41 4.50 2.33
C MET A 237 -7.59 5.26 1.70
N LEU A 238 -7.32 6.35 0.97
CA LEU A 238 -8.34 7.15 0.28
C LEU A 238 -9.08 6.31 -0.77
N LEU A 239 -8.36 5.57 -1.61
CA LEU A 239 -8.97 4.71 -2.62
C LEU A 239 -9.81 3.59 -2.00
N THR A 240 -9.37 3.02 -0.87
CA THR A 240 -10.18 2.08 -0.10
C THR A 240 -11.53 2.71 0.28
N ILE A 241 -11.53 3.93 0.81
CA ILE A 241 -12.75 4.66 1.18
C ILE A 241 -13.63 4.91 -0.05
N ILE A 242 -13.05 5.37 -1.16
CA ILE A 242 -13.78 5.65 -2.41
C ILE A 242 -14.46 4.38 -2.95
N TYR A 243 -13.78 3.23 -2.93
CA TYR A 243 -14.38 1.98 -3.42
C TYR A 243 -15.60 1.55 -2.62
N PHE A 244 -15.58 1.75 -1.30
CA PHE A 244 -16.78 1.52 -0.47
C PHE A 244 -17.86 2.60 -0.69
N GLY A 245 -17.48 3.84 -1.00
CA GLY A 245 -18.43 4.90 -1.38
C GLY A 245 -19.17 4.55 -2.66
N GLN A 246 -18.45 4.20 -3.72
CA GLN A 246 -19.01 3.80 -5.00
C GLN A 246 -19.95 2.57 -4.88
N ALA A 247 -19.62 1.65 -3.97
CA ALA A 247 -20.50 0.51 -3.68
C ALA A 247 -21.89 0.92 -3.20
N ARG A 248 -22.08 2.14 -2.67
CA ARG A 248 -23.37 2.67 -2.16
C ARG A 248 -24.10 3.60 -3.13
N GLU A 249 -23.41 4.28 -4.05
CA GLU A 249 -24.01 5.31 -4.92
C GLU A 249 -25.26 4.87 -5.66
N GLY A 250 -25.39 3.58 -6.02
CA GLY A 250 -26.58 3.06 -6.69
C GLY A 250 -27.85 2.96 -5.83
N VAL A 251 -27.74 3.08 -4.51
CA VAL A 251 -28.90 2.93 -3.59
C VAL A 251 -29.56 4.28 -3.29
N SER A 252 -28.79 5.37 -3.32
CA SER A 252 -29.30 6.71 -3.08
C SER A 252 -30.19 7.21 -4.23
N ASP A 253 -29.90 6.82 -5.46
CA ASP A 253 -30.69 7.24 -6.64
C ASP A 253 -32.07 6.57 -6.68
N GLU A 254 -32.18 5.28 -6.34
CA GLU A 254 -33.47 4.57 -6.31
C GLU A 254 -34.40 5.09 -5.20
N GLY A 255 -33.83 5.57 -4.09
CA GLY A 255 -34.58 6.16 -2.98
C GLY A 255 -35.15 7.56 -3.29
N HIS A 256 -34.58 8.30 -4.22
CA HIS A 256 -35.05 9.61 -4.65
C HIS A 256 -36.12 9.50 -5.75
N GLU A 257 -35.97 8.55 -6.69
CA GLU A 257 -37.04 8.31 -7.73
C GLU A 257 -38.32 7.77 -7.12
N ALA A 258 -38.22 6.90 -6.08
CA ALA A 258 -39.41 6.37 -5.39
C ALA A 258 -40.15 7.40 -4.53
N ARG A 259 -39.59 8.58 -4.26
CA ARG A 259 -40.19 9.65 -3.45
C ARG A 259 -40.66 10.86 -4.24
N SER A 260 -40.54 10.89 -5.56
CA SER A 260 -41.13 11.95 -6.40
C SER A 260 -42.63 11.66 -6.58
N PRO A 261 -43.55 12.42 -5.95
CA PRO A 261 -44.97 12.29 -6.22
C PRO A 261 -45.26 12.86 -7.60
N ALA A 262 -46.01 12.07 -8.40
CA ALA A 262 -46.58 12.47 -9.68
C ALA A 262 -47.61 13.60 -9.51
#